data_06ca720c322b18e99d3214d996a87886
#
_entry.id   06ca720c322b18e99d3214d996a87886
#
_cell.length_a   1.000
_cell.length_b   1.000
_cell.length_c   1.000
_cell.angle_alpha   90.00
_cell.angle_beta   90.00
_cell.angle_gamma   90.00
#
_symmetry.space_group_name_H-M   'P 1'
#
loop_
_entity.id
_entity.type
_entity.pdbx_description
1 polymer ?
#
loop_
_entity_poly.entity_id
_entity_poly.type
_entity_poly.pdbx_seq_one_letter_code
_entity_poly.pdbx_strand_id
1 'polypeptide(L)'
;MNYTTSQEVFLRHFFTNTDSDVYCATDAMPMALWAFLEGGYSRSQMSMRDRFLKVFEEISEKDEDAPTIEELADAVARSRLPQLDGAMRKASDFMSKWAVEYGHNSLKDSSVDRFALENVSQRAAKLLEHSQLGAFQEKSTRYLDFSADDLVFPPSLIASAYGEESRWQSRQMMVAYRELLDRMKVHFEAVLSRRDFKTEAAWMRTAHAKAFDVARYLLPCSVRTSLGATMPSRETERHIAALLASPHEEIRALAQRMRDEAQRINPGLLKHVQPNPYLERTQGPLAELAANLRWERPAEAKEPVVELSWISPDIELLALSSALCATERLGLPTAAIRERLRGIGPSNLADIARAALEGRGPHDEWPREFAVGQIGFDLVLDFGAWRDLQRHRV
;
A
#
# COMPACT_ATOMS: atom_id res chain seq x y z
N MET A 1 9.22 -12.08 -19.72
CA MET A 1 10.53 -12.43 -19.15
C MET A 1 10.81 -13.89 -19.52
N ASN A 2 12.00 -14.22 -19.98
CA ASN A 2 12.34 -15.60 -20.31
C ASN A 2 13.30 -16.10 -19.25
N TYR A 3 12.79 -16.84 -18.27
CA TYR A 3 13.61 -17.54 -17.28
C TYR A 3 14.15 -18.83 -17.87
N THR A 4 15.33 -19.29 -17.43
CA THR A 4 15.82 -20.64 -17.74
C THR A 4 14.96 -21.68 -17.00
N THR A 5 15.03 -22.93 -17.43
CA THR A 5 14.28 -24.02 -16.77
C THR A 5 14.63 -24.14 -15.28
N SER A 6 15.90 -23.99 -14.90
CA SER A 6 16.34 -24.02 -13.50
C SER A 6 15.79 -22.83 -12.71
N GLN A 7 15.84 -21.62 -13.29
CA GLN A 7 15.26 -20.42 -12.69
C GLN A 7 13.75 -20.57 -12.48
N GLU A 8 13.02 -21.13 -13.46
CA GLU A 8 11.57 -21.36 -13.31
C GLU A 8 11.27 -22.37 -12.19
N VAL A 9 11.97 -23.48 -12.11
CA VAL A 9 11.79 -24.47 -11.05
C VAL A 9 12.05 -23.85 -9.69
N PHE A 10 13.13 -23.09 -9.56
CA PHE A 10 13.50 -22.40 -8.32
C PHE A 10 12.46 -21.34 -7.94
N LEU A 11 12.06 -20.47 -8.87
CA LEU A 11 11.07 -19.42 -8.64
C LEU A 11 9.70 -19.98 -8.26
N ARG A 12 9.22 -21.04 -8.92
CA ARG A 12 7.91 -21.66 -8.63
C ARG A 12 7.81 -22.30 -7.24
N HIS A 13 8.92 -22.51 -6.57
CA HIS A 13 8.92 -22.93 -5.17
C HIS A 13 8.53 -21.76 -4.24
N PHE A 14 8.96 -20.56 -4.58
CA PHE A 14 8.77 -19.36 -3.74
C PHE A 14 7.66 -18.43 -4.20
N PHE A 15 7.19 -18.58 -5.44
CA PHE A 15 6.15 -17.73 -6.05
C PHE A 15 5.10 -18.59 -6.75
N THR A 16 3.86 -18.11 -6.80
CA THR A 16 2.71 -18.84 -7.37
C THR A 16 2.79 -19.01 -8.90
N ASN A 17 3.48 -18.11 -9.58
CA ASN A 17 3.71 -18.17 -11.03
C ASN A 17 5.01 -17.46 -11.44
N THR A 18 5.42 -17.63 -12.71
CA THR A 18 6.61 -17.00 -13.32
C THR A 18 6.30 -16.18 -14.57
N ASP A 19 5.03 -16.09 -14.97
CA ASP A 19 4.57 -15.61 -16.27
C ASP A 19 3.51 -14.50 -16.20
N SER A 20 3.09 -14.08 -15.00
CA SER A 20 2.10 -13.03 -14.78
C SER A 20 2.69 -11.86 -13.99
N ASP A 21 2.11 -10.67 -14.17
CA ASP A 21 2.47 -9.46 -13.40
C ASP A 21 1.87 -9.45 -11.99
N VAL A 22 0.97 -10.37 -11.67
CA VAL A 22 0.38 -10.54 -10.34
C VAL A 22 0.68 -11.94 -9.84
N TYR A 23 1.30 -12.02 -8.69
CA TYR A 23 1.65 -13.30 -8.06
C TYR A 23 1.81 -13.14 -6.55
N CYS A 24 1.73 -14.26 -5.83
CA CYS A 24 1.95 -14.33 -4.39
C CYS A 24 3.26 -15.03 -4.06
N ALA A 25 3.83 -14.70 -2.89
CA ALA A 25 4.83 -15.54 -2.27
C ALA A 25 4.15 -16.78 -1.68
N THR A 26 4.77 -17.94 -1.84
CA THR A 26 4.34 -19.19 -1.21
C THR A 26 4.77 -19.25 0.26
N ASP A 27 4.34 -20.29 0.98
CA ASP A 27 4.78 -20.54 2.35
C ASP A 27 6.27 -20.89 2.48
N ALA A 28 6.92 -21.26 1.38
CA ALA A 28 8.35 -21.49 1.33
C ALA A 28 9.19 -20.21 1.44
N MET A 29 8.59 -19.03 1.15
CA MET A 29 9.28 -17.75 1.22
C MET A 29 9.48 -17.29 2.67
N PRO A 30 10.72 -17.20 3.18
CA PRO A 30 10.97 -16.68 4.52
C PRO A 30 10.51 -15.21 4.65
N MET A 31 9.84 -14.89 5.78
CA MET A 31 9.30 -13.54 6.03
C MET A 31 10.36 -12.43 5.94
N ALA A 32 11.56 -12.68 6.50
CA ALA A 32 12.66 -11.72 6.47
C ALA A 32 13.16 -11.46 5.04
N LEU A 33 13.22 -12.51 4.20
CA LEU A 33 13.62 -12.39 2.80
C LEU A 33 12.55 -11.64 2.00
N TRP A 34 11.28 -11.93 2.21
CA TRP A 34 10.19 -11.18 1.60
C TRP A 34 10.27 -9.69 1.94
N ALA A 35 10.39 -9.33 3.23
CA ALA A 35 10.50 -7.94 3.66
C ALA A 35 11.72 -7.22 3.05
N PHE A 36 12.85 -7.92 2.92
CA PHE A 36 14.05 -7.41 2.25
C PHE A 36 13.79 -7.12 0.76
N LEU A 37 13.11 -8.02 0.07
CA LEU A 37 12.75 -7.85 -1.34
C LEU A 37 11.77 -6.67 -1.52
N GLU A 38 10.72 -6.59 -0.70
CA GLU A 38 9.77 -5.45 -0.69
C GLU A 38 10.49 -4.11 -0.44
N GLY A 39 11.34 -4.05 0.56
CA GLY A 39 12.13 -2.86 0.87
C GLY A 39 12.99 -2.37 -0.29
N GLY A 40 13.44 -3.30 -1.14
CA GLY A 40 14.19 -2.99 -2.35
C GLY A 40 13.34 -2.49 -3.53
N TYR A 41 12.02 -2.67 -3.52
CA TYR A 41 11.12 -2.25 -4.60
C TYR A 41 11.19 -0.75 -4.86
N SER A 42 11.24 0.04 -3.80
CA SER A 42 11.28 1.50 -3.88
C SER A 42 12.49 2.07 -4.64
N ARG A 43 13.52 1.24 -4.90
CA ARG A 43 14.82 1.68 -5.46
C ARG A 43 15.30 0.83 -6.63
N SER A 44 14.45 -0.02 -7.21
CA SER A 44 14.80 -0.91 -8.31
C SER A 44 13.70 -0.97 -9.36
N GLN A 45 14.09 -0.98 -10.62
CA GLN A 45 13.20 -1.23 -11.75
C GLN A 45 12.90 -2.72 -11.96
N MET A 46 13.67 -3.59 -11.30
CA MET A 46 13.52 -5.05 -11.44
C MET A 46 12.18 -5.52 -10.87
N SER A 47 11.68 -6.65 -11.40
CA SER A 47 10.58 -7.40 -10.77
C SER A 47 10.99 -7.98 -9.43
N MET A 48 10.05 -8.42 -8.61
CA MET A 48 10.34 -9.10 -7.34
C MET A 48 11.11 -10.40 -7.59
N ARG A 49 10.74 -11.15 -8.63
CA ARG A 49 11.37 -12.40 -9.03
C ARG A 49 12.81 -12.19 -9.52
N ASP A 50 13.04 -11.18 -10.35
CA ASP A 50 14.40 -10.86 -10.82
C ASP A 50 15.30 -10.42 -9.66
N ARG A 51 14.75 -9.62 -8.73
CA ARG A 51 15.48 -9.26 -7.51
C ARG A 51 15.81 -10.48 -6.64
N PHE A 52 14.86 -11.40 -6.53
CA PHE A 52 15.08 -12.65 -5.78
C PHE A 52 16.21 -13.47 -6.39
N LEU A 53 16.21 -13.69 -7.71
CA LEU A 53 17.29 -14.39 -8.40
C LEU A 53 18.64 -13.65 -8.21
N LYS A 54 18.65 -12.34 -8.37
CA LYS A 54 19.85 -11.51 -8.22
C LYS A 54 20.49 -11.64 -6.83
N VAL A 55 19.71 -11.80 -5.78
CA VAL A 55 20.25 -12.03 -4.41
C VAL A 55 21.12 -13.27 -4.37
N PHE A 56 20.69 -14.37 -5.00
CA PHE A 56 21.44 -15.62 -5.03
C PHE A 56 22.64 -15.54 -5.96
N GLU A 57 22.52 -14.87 -7.10
CA GLU A 57 23.64 -14.60 -8.00
C GLU A 57 24.74 -13.79 -7.29
N GLU A 58 24.38 -12.70 -6.58
CA GLU A 58 25.34 -11.89 -5.83
C GLU A 58 26.00 -12.65 -4.66
N ILE A 59 25.33 -13.64 -4.09
CA ILE A 59 25.91 -14.53 -3.05
C ILE A 59 26.92 -15.47 -3.71
N SER A 60 26.57 -16.15 -4.79
CA SER A 60 27.43 -17.08 -5.50
C SER A 60 28.69 -16.41 -6.11
N GLU A 61 28.57 -15.12 -6.52
CA GLU A 61 29.73 -14.34 -7.00
C GLU A 61 30.75 -14.00 -5.89
N LYS A 62 30.31 -13.94 -4.63
CA LYS A 62 31.17 -13.58 -3.48
C LYS A 62 31.68 -14.77 -2.70
N ASP A 63 31.05 -15.90 -2.84
CA ASP A 63 31.34 -17.13 -2.11
C ASP A 63 31.32 -18.31 -3.11
N GLU A 64 32.50 -18.82 -3.45
CA GLU A 64 32.66 -19.94 -4.40
C GLU A 64 32.03 -21.24 -3.89
N ASP A 65 31.82 -21.37 -2.58
CA ASP A 65 31.17 -22.53 -1.96
C ASP A 65 29.62 -22.35 -1.90
N ALA A 66 29.07 -21.19 -2.27
CA ALA A 66 27.64 -20.97 -2.29
C ALA A 66 26.97 -21.71 -3.46
N PRO A 67 25.77 -22.31 -3.24
CA PRO A 67 25.11 -23.07 -4.28
C PRO A 67 24.65 -22.18 -5.43
N THR A 68 24.78 -22.66 -6.65
CA THR A 68 24.26 -22.04 -7.87
C THR A 68 22.73 -22.17 -7.93
N ILE A 69 22.08 -21.39 -8.80
CA ILE A 69 20.62 -21.47 -9.02
C ILE A 69 20.22 -22.86 -9.53
N GLU A 70 21.06 -23.50 -10.32
CA GLU A 70 20.87 -24.88 -10.81
C GLU A 70 20.85 -25.87 -9.65
N GLU A 71 21.81 -25.81 -8.74
CA GLU A 71 21.90 -26.68 -7.57
C GLU A 71 20.73 -26.44 -6.59
N LEU A 72 20.34 -25.17 -6.42
CA LEU A 72 19.16 -24.80 -5.62
C LEU A 72 17.87 -25.32 -6.25
N ALA A 73 17.70 -25.20 -7.57
CA ALA A 73 16.56 -25.75 -8.29
C ALA A 73 16.46 -27.27 -8.15
N ASP A 74 17.58 -27.95 -8.26
CA ASP A 74 17.67 -29.40 -8.05
C ASP A 74 17.35 -29.79 -6.60
N ALA A 75 17.83 -29.06 -5.63
CA ALA A 75 17.53 -29.27 -4.21
C ALA A 75 16.03 -29.10 -3.93
N VAL A 76 15.43 -28.03 -4.45
CA VAL A 76 13.98 -27.76 -4.35
C VAL A 76 13.16 -28.87 -5.02
N ALA A 77 13.54 -29.30 -6.23
CA ALA A 77 12.84 -30.39 -6.94
C ALA A 77 12.85 -31.70 -6.17
N ARG A 78 13.93 -31.95 -5.41
CA ARG A 78 14.08 -33.17 -4.57
C ARG A 78 13.42 -33.02 -3.19
N SER A 79 13.22 -31.82 -2.69
CA SER A 79 12.75 -31.54 -1.31
C SER A 79 11.23 -31.65 -1.13
N ARG A 80 10.45 -32.09 -2.11
CA ARG A 80 9.03 -32.33 -1.94
C ARG A 80 8.78 -33.30 -0.79
N LEU A 81 8.12 -32.79 0.27
CA LEU A 81 7.66 -33.59 1.41
C LEU A 81 6.18 -33.98 1.17
N PRO A 82 5.87 -35.11 0.54
CA PRO A 82 4.48 -35.54 0.23
C PRO A 82 3.59 -35.63 1.47
N GLN A 83 4.21 -35.78 2.64
CA GLN A 83 3.53 -35.85 3.93
C GLN A 83 2.89 -34.49 4.32
N LEU A 84 3.44 -33.36 3.85
CA LEU A 84 2.86 -32.02 4.10
C LEU A 84 1.59 -31.80 3.29
N ASP A 85 1.44 -32.39 2.10
CA ASP A 85 0.24 -32.23 1.27
C ASP A 85 -1.03 -32.72 2.00
N GLY A 86 -0.91 -33.82 2.75
CA GLY A 86 -2.00 -34.32 3.59
C GLY A 86 -2.34 -33.40 4.75
N ALA A 87 -1.33 -32.85 5.42
CA ALA A 87 -1.50 -31.89 6.51
C ALA A 87 -2.08 -30.58 6.00
N MET A 88 -1.62 -30.08 4.85
CA MET A 88 -2.12 -28.86 4.22
C MET A 88 -3.58 -29.00 3.77
N ARG A 89 -3.98 -30.14 3.19
CA ARG A 89 -5.39 -30.42 2.89
C ARG A 89 -6.25 -30.39 4.15
N LYS A 90 -5.81 -31.09 5.20
CA LYS A 90 -6.53 -31.10 6.49
C LYS A 90 -6.64 -29.70 7.11
N ALA A 91 -5.59 -28.89 7.04
CA ALA A 91 -5.60 -27.49 7.49
C ALA A 91 -6.57 -26.64 6.66
N SER A 92 -6.54 -26.79 5.34
CA SER A 92 -7.47 -26.09 4.43
C SER A 92 -8.92 -26.44 4.70
N ASP A 93 -9.25 -27.74 4.90
CA ASP A 93 -10.59 -28.20 5.25
C ASP A 93 -11.04 -27.65 6.60
N PHE A 94 -10.15 -27.66 7.60
CA PHE A 94 -10.40 -27.07 8.90
C PHE A 94 -10.71 -25.57 8.80
N MET A 95 -9.88 -24.82 8.08
CA MET A 95 -10.05 -23.38 7.88
C MET A 95 -11.31 -23.06 7.10
N SER A 96 -11.64 -23.82 6.05
CA SER A 96 -12.89 -23.69 5.30
C SER A 96 -14.10 -23.85 6.22
N LYS A 97 -14.09 -24.87 7.05
CA LYS A 97 -15.19 -25.16 7.99
C LYS A 97 -15.30 -24.12 9.09
N TRP A 98 -14.21 -23.87 9.83
CA TRP A 98 -14.27 -23.05 11.03
C TRP A 98 -14.18 -21.56 10.77
N ALA A 99 -13.30 -21.11 9.88
CA ALA A 99 -13.13 -19.69 9.58
C ALA A 99 -14.21 -19.16 8.63
N VAL A 100 -14.66 -19.98 7.67
CA VAL A 100 -15.59 -19.54 6.63
C VAL A 100 -17.03 -19.92 6.99
N GLU A 101 -17.33 -21.23 7.16
CA GLU A 101 -18.71 -21.69 7.39
C GLU A 101 -19.23 -21.30 8.77
N TYR A 102 -18.43 -21.43 9.83
CA TYR A 102 -18.81 -21.03 11.19
C TYR A 102 -18.47 -19.59 11.56
N GLY A 103 -17.80 -18.85 10.67
CA GLY A 103 -17.55 -17.41 10.84
C GLY A 103 -16.51 -17.05 11.91
N HIS A 104 -15.60 -17.98 12.28
CA HIS A 104 -14.48 -17.70 13.19
C HIS A 104 -13.40 -16.87 12.50
N ASN A 105 -13.74 -15.63 12.14
CA ASN A 105 -12.88 -14.74 11.35
C ASN A 105 -11.50 -14.47 11.95
N SER A 106 -11.32 -14.62 13.28
CA SER A 106 -10.01 -14.50 13.93
C SER A 106 -8.97 -15.50 13.42
N LEU A 107 -9.39 -16.65 12.88
CA LEU A 107 -8.47 -17.60 12.24
C LEU A 107 -7.85 -17.03 10.97
N LYS A 108 -8.58 -16.16 10.25
CA LYS A 108 -8.06 -15.49 9.04
C LYS A 108 -6.99 -14.44 9.37
N ASP A 109 -6.97 -13.92 10.60
CA ASP A 109 -5.97 -12.95 11.04
C ASP A 109 -4.61 -13.61 11.31
N SER A 110 -4.57 -14.95 11.47
CA SER A 110 -3.34 -15.72 11.69
C SER A 110 -2.61 -16.08 10.39
N SER A 111 -3.25 -15.91 9.23
CA SER A 111 -2.65 -16.14 7.91
C SER A 111 -2.36 -14.80 7.24
N VAL A 112 -1.26 -14.75 6.45
CA VAL A 112 -0.80 -13.53 5.78
C VAL A 112 -0.58 -13.82 4.31
N ASP A 113 -1.21 -13.02 3.45
CA ASP A 113 -1.05 -13.07 2.01
C ASP A 113 -0.05 -12.01 1.55
N ARG A 114 0.87 -12.37 0.67
CA ARG A 114 1.98 -11.53 0.20
C ARG A 114 1.96 -11.47 -1.32
N PHE A 115 1.61 -10.29 -1.84
CA PHE A 115 1.46 -10.05 -3.27
C PHE A 115 2.61 -9.24 -3.84
N ALA A 116 3.01 -9.55 -5.06
CA ALA A 116 3.67 -8.64 -5.96
C ALA A 116 2.69 -8.27 -7.08
N LEU A 117 2.49 -6.96 -7.28
CA LEU A 117 1.62 -6.37 -8.28
C LEU A 117 2.48 -5.49 -9.17
N GLU A 118 2.73 -5.94 -10.38
CA GLU A 118 3.67 -5.30 -11.29
C GLU A 118 2.95 -4.67 -12.47
N ASN A 119 3.56 -3.66 -13.05
CA ASN A 119 3.08 -2.98 -14.25
C ASN A 119 1.64 -2.43 -14.14
N VAL A 120 1.29 -1.92 -12.96
CA VAL A 120 -0.01 -1.27 -12.70
C VAL A 120 0.10 0.24 -12.88
N SER A 121 -1.02 0.93 -13.12
CA SER A 121 -1.02 2.40 -13.14
C SER A 121 -0.83 2.98 -11.73
N GLN A 122 -0.30 4.19 -11.63
CA GLN A 122 -0.23 4.95 -10.36
C GLN A 122 -1.62 5.07 -9.70
N ARG A 123 -2.66 5.24 -10.51
CA ARG A 123 -4.03 5.26 -10.01
C ARG A 123 -4.43 3.93 -9.36
N ALA A 124 -4.14 2.82 -10.04
CA ALA A 124 -4.43 1.49 -9.50
C ALA A 124 -3.65 1.23 -8.20
N ALA A 125 -2.36 1.58 -8.17
CA ALA A 125 -1.54 1.46 -6.97
C ALA A 125 -2.18 2.19 -5.78
N LYS A 126 -2.67 3.42 -5.97
CA LYS A 126 -3.29 4.20 -4.89
C LYS A 126 -4.60 3.61 -4.38
N LEU A 127 -5.39 2.98 -5.24
CA LEU A 127 -6.61 2.29 -4.82
C LEU A 127 -6.30 0.96 -4.11
N LEU A 128 -5.24 0.27 -4.53
CA LEU A 128 -4.73 -0.92 -3.84
C LEU A 128 -4.19 -0.59 -2.44
N GLU A 129 -3.48 0.51 -2.30
CA GLU A 129 -2.91 0.98 -1.04
C GLU A 129 -3.94 1.59 -0.07
N HIS A 130 -5.22 1.63 -0.41
CA HIS A 130 -6.26 2.22 0.45
C HIS A 130 -6.53 1.42 1.74
N SER A 131 -6.17 0.13 1.76
CA SER A 131 -6.33 -0.70 2.96
C SER A 131 -5.48 -0.18 4.12
N GLN A 132 -6.10 0.05 5.27
CA GLN A 132 -5.43 0.52 6.49
C GLN A 132 -4.63 -0.58 7.18
N LEU A 133 -5.02 -1.85 7.00
CA LEU A 133 -4.43 -3.00 7.67
C LEU A 133 -3.38 -3.74 6.82
N GLY A 134 -3.01 -3.19 5.66
CA GLY A 134 -1.98 -3.73 4.80
C GLY A 134 -0.66 -2.97 4.91
N ALA A 135 0.46 -3.66 4.73
CA ALA A 135 1.76 -3.05 4.47
C ALA A 135 1.99 -3.01 2.95
N PHE A 136 2.49 -1.87 2.44
CA PHE A 136 2.72 -1.67 1.01
C PHE A 136 4.07 -1.03 0.76
N GLN A 137 4.77 -1.51 -0.26
CA GLN A 137 6.02 -0.93 -0.76
C GLN A 137 5.92 -0.73 -2.26
N GLU A 138 5.79 0.52 -2.68
CA GLU A 138 5.67 0.92 -4.08
C GLU A 138 7.01 1.41 -4.64
N LYS A 139 7.23 1.23 -5.95
CA LYS A 139 8.34 1.87 -6.67
C LYS A 139 8.28 3.38 -6.49
N SER A 140 9.40 3.94 -6.02
CA SER A 140 9.44 5.34 -5.60
C SER A 140 9.66 6.29 -6.77
N THR A 141 8.76 7.25 -6.93
CA THR A 141 8.92 8.37 -7.87
C THR A 141 10.00 9.38 -7.45
N ARG A 142 10.66 9.18 -6.30
CA ARG A 142 11.78 10.00 -5.80
C ARG A 142 13.15 9.45 -6.15
N TYR A 143 13.22 8.20 -6.59
CA TYR A 143 14.50 7.52 -6.83
C TYR A 143 14.58 6.84 -8.18
N LEU A 144 13.47 6.66 -8.86
CA LEU A 144 13.39 5.98 -10.14
C LEU A 144 12.96 6.96 -11.23
N ASP A 145 13.61 6.82 -12.38
CA ASP A 145 13.28 7.54 -13.60
C ASP A 145 12.19 6.78 -14.38
N PHE A 146 11.29 7.52 -15.01
CA PHE A 146 10.19 6.99 -15.81
C PHE A 146 10.31 7.47 -17.25
N SER A 147 10.06 6.59 -18.20
CA SER A 147 10.10 6.90 -19.64
C SER A 147 8.70 7.16 -20.19
N ALA A 148 8.64 7.70 -21.41
CA ALA A 148 7.37 7.92 -22.09
C ALA A 148 6.60 6.62 -22.42
N ASP A 149 7.28 5.46 -22.39
CA ASP A 149 6.69 4.14 -22.61
C ASP A 149 6.17 3.50 -21.31
N ASP A 150 6.46 4.11 -20.17
CA ASP A 150 5.96 3.66 -18.86
C ASP A 150 4.55 4.19 -18.59
N LEU A 151 3.60 3.91 -19.48
CA LEU A 151 2.21 4.32 -19.36
C LEU A 151 1.27 3.11 -19.45
N VAL A 152 0.24 3.10 -18.63
CA VAL A 152 -0.82 2.07 -18.59
C VAL A 152 -2.16 2.74 -18.82
N PHE A 153 -2.93 2.20 -19.77
CA PHE A 153 -4.27 2.67 -20.09
C PHE A 153 -5.25 1.50 -20.11
N PRO A 154 -6.40 1.62 -19.44
CA PRO A 154 -7.45 0.60 -19.52
C PRO A 154 -7.95 0.42 -20.96
N PRO A 155 -8.25 -0.80 -21.41
CA PRO A 155 -8.78 -1.06 -22.76
C PRO A 155 -10.03 -0.23 -23.09
N SER A 156 -10.94 -0.04 -22.12
CA SER A 156 -12.14 0.78 -22.29
C SER A 156 -11.83 2.24 -22.60
N LEU A 157 -10.80 2.83 -21.95
CA LEU A 157 -10.36 4.19 -22.25
C LEU A 157 -9.78 4.26 -23.66
N ILE A 158 -8.96 3.30 -24.04
CA ILE A 158 -8.36 3.25 -25.38
C ILE A 158 -9.40 3.15 -26.50
N ALA A 159 -10.46 2.37 -26.27
CA ALA A 159 -11.57 2.21 -27.21
C ALA A 159 -12.56 3.40 -27.24
N SER A 160 -12.45 4.33 -26.29
CA SER A 160 -13.32 5.50 -26.20
C SER A 160 -12.89 6.62 -27.15
N ALA A 161 -13.79 7.61 -27.34
CA ALA A 161 -13.48 8.83 -28.10
C ALA A 161 -12.30 9.65 -27.52
N TYR A 162 -11.93 9.41 -26.25
CA TYR A 162 -10.86 10.11 -25.55
C TYR A 162 -9.53 9.34 -25.53
N GLY A 163 -9.47 8.13 -26.13
CA GLY A 163 -8.32 7.24 -26.03
C GLY A 163 -7.05 7.83 -26.60
N GLU A 164 -7.09 8.37 -27.79
CA GLU A 164 -5.92 8.98 -28.45
C GLU A 164 -5.49 10.27 -27.75
N GLU A 165 -6.45 11.13 -27.40
CA GLU A 165 -6.21 12.37 -26.65
C GLU A 165 -5.52 12.08 -25.30
N SER A 166 -6.03 11.11 -24.55
CA SER A 166 -5.45 10.71 -23.27
C SER A 166 -4.02 10.18 -23.39
N ARG A 167 -3.74 9.40 -24.43
CA ARG A 167 -2.39 8.92 -24.73
C ARG A 167 -1.45 10.08 -25.09
N TRP A 168 -1.90 10.97 -25.94
CA TRP A 168 -1.11 12.12 -26.38
C TRP A 168 -0.79 13.03 -25.21
N GLN A 169 -1.78 13.44 -24.43
CA GLN A 169 -1.58 14.29 -23.24
C GLN A 169 -0.64 13.65 -22.22
N SER A 170 -0.85 12.37 -21.90
CA SER A 170 0.04 11.66 -20.96
C SER A 170 1.48 11.63 -21.46
N ARG A 171 1.71 11.43 -22.76
CA ARG A 171 3.04 11.49 -23.36
C ARG A 171 3.66 12.89 -23.27
N GLN A 172 2.87 13.95 -23.53
CA GLN A 172 3.35 15.33 -23.37
C GLN A 172 3.77 15.62 -21.92
N MET A 173 2.99 15.13 -20.95
CA MET A 173 3.36 15.25 -19.54
C MET A 173 4.67 14.52 -19.24
N MET A 174 4.90 13.34 -19.81
CA MET A 174 6.16 12.59 -19.63
C MET A 174 7.36 13.31 -20.29
N VAL A 175 7.18 13.94 -21.44
CA VAL A 175 8.22 14.77 -22.07
C VAL A 175 8.57 15.96 -21.16
N ALA A 176 7.57 16.69 -20.68
CA ALA A 176 7.76 17.81 -19.76
C ALA A 176 8.41 17.37 -18.43
N TYR A 177 8.01 16.20 -17.90
CA TYR A 177 8.64 15.59 -16.73
C TYR A 177 10.15 15.37 -16.94
N ARG A 178 10.54 14.78 -18.06
CA ARG A 178 11.94 14.50 -18.38
C ARG A 178 12.77 15.78 -18.50
N GLU A 179 12.26 16.75 -19.26
CA GLU A 179 12.93 18.04 -19.41
C GLU A 179 13.10 18.77 -18.07
N LEU A 180 12.05 18.77 -17.25
CA LEU A 180 12.11 19.38 -15.92
C LEU A 180 13.09 18.63 -15.02
N LEU A 181 13.07 17.30 -15.01
CA LEU A 181 13.96 16.49 -14.21
C LEU A 181 15.43 16.79 -14.52
N ASP A 182 15.80 16.85 -15.82
CA ASP A 182 17.17 17.11 -16.23
C ASP A 182 17.61 18.53 -15.83
N ARG A 183 16.75 19.52 -16.00
CA ARG A 183 17.02 20.90 -15.54
C ARG A 183 17.16 20.98 -14.02
N MET A 184 16.33 20.26 -13.28
CA MET A 184 16.39 20.25 -11.81
C MET A 184 17.61 19.52 -11.27
N LYS A 185 18.10 18.47 -11.93
CA LYS A 185 19.38 17.84 -11.57
C LYS A 185 20.51 18.86 -11.63
N VAL A 186 20.67 19.54 -12.77
CA VAL A 186 21.68 20.60 -12.94
C VAL A 186 21.51 21.72 -11.91
N HIS A 187 20.28 22.15 -11.66
CA HIS A 187 19.99 23.20 -10.67
C HIS A 187 20.43 22.78 -9.25
N PHE A 188 20.03 21.61 -8.78
CA PHE A 188 20.36 21.17 -7.42
C PHE A 188 21.84 20.80 -7.25
N GLU A 189 22.52 20.36 -8.30
CA GLU A 189 23.97 20.21 -8.30
C GLU A 189 24.69 21.56 -8.17
N ALA A 190 24.13 22.63 -8.73
CA ALA A 190 24.72 23.96 -8.61
C ALA A 190 24.45 24.65 -7.26
N VAL A 191 23.25 24.44 -6.66
CA VAL A 191 22.88 25.15 -5.43
C VAL A 191 23.24 24.41 -4.14
N LEU A 192 23.42 23.09 -4.17
CA LEU A 192 23.82 22.32 -2.99
C LEU A 192 25.34 22.34 -2.85
N SER A 193 25.81 22.88 -1.73
CA SER A 193 27.24 22.87 -1.43
C SER A 193 27.78 21.46 -1.25
N ARG A 194 28.75 21.05 -2.06
CA ARG A 194 29.43 19.75 -1.93
C ARG A 194 30.08 19.56 -0.56
N ARG A 195 30.45 20.66 0.12
CA ARG A 195 31.13 20.65 1.44
C ARG A 195 30.23 20.16 2.58
N ASP A 196 28.91 20.21 2.38
CA ASP A 196 27.94 19.78 3.38
C ASP A 196 27.75 18.24 3.43
N PHE A 197 28.44 17.52 2.54
CA PHE A 197 28.30 16.07 2.40
C PHE A 197 29.62 15.34 2.58
N LYS A 198 29.58 14.19 3.25
CA LYS A 198 30.77 13.36 3.53
C LYS A 198 31.38 12.78 2.25
N THR A 199 30.57 12.44 1.25
CA THR A 199 31.01 11.86 -0.02
C THR A 199 30.31 12.53 -1.22
N GLU A 200 30.95 12.51 -2.37
CA GLU A 200 30.36 12.98 -3.62
C GLU A 200 29.08 12.21 -3.97
N ALA A 201 29.09 10.89 -3.78
CA ALA A 201 27.93 10.04 -4.02
C ALA A 201 26.73 10.41 -3.11
N ALA A 202 26.97 10.85 -1.87
CA ALA A 202 25.91 11.33 -0.99
C ALA A 202 25.33 12.67 -1.46
N TRP A 203 26.18 13.59 -1.90
CA TRP A 203 25.78 14.87 -2.49
C TRP A 203 24.96 14.67 -3.76
N MET A 204 25.46 13.88 -4.74
CA MET A 204 24.74 13.56 -5.98
C MET A 204 23.37 12.93 -5.71
N ARG A 205 23.31 11.92 -4.83
CA ARG A 205 22.02 11.29 -4.48
C ARG A 205 21.02 12.29 -3.90
N THR A 206 21.48 13.22 -3.08
CA THR A 206 20.60 14.24 -2.48
C THR A 206 20.15 15.25 -3.52
N ALA A 207 21.04 15.71 -4.40
CA ALA A 207 20.71 16.62 -5.49
C ALA A 207 19.65 16.00 -6.43
N HIS A 208 19.88 14.76 -6.85
CA HIS A 208 18.95 14.05 -7.73
C HIS A 208 17.61 13.74 -7.02
N ALA A 209 17.61 13.35 -5.74
CA ALA A 209 16.35 13.13 -5.00
C ALA A 209 15.50 14.41 -4.93
N LYS A 210 16.13 15.59 -4.74
CA LYS A 210 15.45 16.88 -4.79
C LYS A 210 14.91 17.20 -6.19
N ALA A 211 15.65 16.86 -7.24
CA ALA A 211 15.21 17.03 -8.61
C ALA A 211 13.98 16.17 -8.91
N PHE A 212 13.97 14.91 -8.48
CA PHE A 212 12.79 14.03 -8.56
C PHE A 212 11.60 14.59 -7.76
N ASP A 213 11.84 15.12 -6.57
CA ASP A 213 10.77 15.69 -5.73
C ASP A 213 10.03 16.85 -6.43
N VAL A 214 10.71 17.60 -7.26
CA VAL A 214 10.09 18.65 -8.08
C VAL A 214 9.43 18.07 -9.33
N ALA A 215 10.15 17.26 -10.11
CA ALA A 215 9.67 16.80 -11.41
C ALA A 215 8.49 15.84 -11.33
N ARG A 216 8.39 15.01 -10.28
CA ARG A 216 7.34 13.97 -10.11
C ARG A 216 5.91 14.51 -10.11
N TYR A 217 5.70 15.79 -9.88
CA TYR A 217 4.37 16.42 -9.95
C TYR A 217 3.80 16.46 -11.38
N LEU A 218 4.65 16.28 -12.40
CA LEU A 218 4.23 16.16 -13.79
C LEU A 218 3.89 14.73 -14.22
N LEU A 219 4.12 13.72 -13.36
CA LEU A 219 3.79 12.34 -13.69
C LEU A 219 2.27 12.14 -13.78
N PRO A 220 1.74 11.64 -14.92
CA PRO A 220 0.31 11.37 -15.05
C PRO A 220 -0.11 10.16 -14.21
N CYS A 221 -1.41 10.07 -13.87
CA CYS A 221 -1.97 8.93 -13.15
C CYS A 221 -1.81 7.59 -13.89
N SER A 222 -1.58 7.64 -15.19
CA SER A 222 -1.34 6.48 -16.06
C SER A 222 0.11 5.98 -16.01
N VAL A 223 1.03 6.65 -15.30
CA VAL A 223 2.41 6.17 -15.22
C VAL A 223 2.46 4.79 -14.56
N ARG A 224 3.29 3.92 -15.14
CA ARG A 224 3.45 2.53 -14.71
C ARG A 224 4.25 2.46 -13.42
N THR A 225 3.76 1.69 -12.45
CA THR A 225 4.45 1.39 -11.19
C THR A 225 4.32 -0.09 -10.84
N SER A 226 4.94 -0.49 -9.74
CA SER A 226 4.78 -1.83 -9.16
C SER A 226 4.81 -1.70 -7.64
N LEU A 227 4.13 -2.60 -6.94
CA LEU A 227 4.10 -2.62 -5.49
C LEU A 227 4.08 -4.03 -4.92
N GLY A 228 4.71 -4.21 -3.77
CA GLY A 228 4.52 -5.33 -2.87
C GLY A 228 3.41 -5.01 -1.88
N ALA A 229 2.60 -5.99 -1.53
CA ALA A 229 1.54 -5.87 -0.54
C ALA A 229 1.53 -7.08 0.39
N THR A 230 1.45 -6.82 1.69
CA THR A 230 1.39 -7.84 2.74
C THR A 230 0.17 -7.57 3.63
N MET A 231 -0.77 -8.48 3.68
CA MET A 231 -2.03 -8.30 4.40
C MET A 231 -2.47 -9.58 5.12
N PRO A 232 -3.12 -9.49 6.31
CA PRO A 232 -3.84 -10.63 6.89
C PRO A 232 -4.91 -11.14 5.92
N SER A 233 -5.14 -12.46 5.86
CA SER A 233 -6.10 -13.06 4.90
C SER A 233 -7.53 -12.52 5.07
N ARG A 234 -7.92 -12.12 6.27
CA ARG A 234 -9.19 -11.43 6.52
C ARG A 234 -9.29 -10.09 5.79
N GLU A 235 -8.19 -9.32 5.82
CA GLU A 235 -8.14 -8.05 5.10
C GLU A 235 -8.04 -8.27 3.59
N THR A 236 -7.28 -9.28 3.16
CA THR A 236 -7.21 -9.70 1.76
C THR A 236 -8.60 -10.01 1.21
N GLU A 237 -9.41 -10.80 1.92
CA GLU A 237 -10.78 -11.14 1.51
C GLU A 237 -11.63 -9.87 1.33
N ARG A 238 -11.66 -9.01 2.36
CA ARG A 238 -12.45 -7.77 2.37
C ARG A 238 -12.00 -6.82 1.26
N HIS A 239 -10.70 -6.64 1.13
CA HIS A 239 -10.11 -5.71 0.16
C HIS A 239 -10.35 -6.17 -1.28
N ILE A 240 -10.06 -7.44 -1.60
CA ILE A 240 -10.33 -7.99 -2.94
C ILE A 240 -11.82 -7.92 -3.28
N ALA A 241 -12.73 -8.25 -2.35
CA ALA A 241 -14.18 -8.16 -2.58
C ALA A 241 -14.62 -6.72 -2.92
N ALA A 242 -14.05 -5.72 -2.25
CA ALA A 242 -14.32 -4.31 -2.54
C ALA A 242 -13.74 -3.89 -3.90
N LEU A 243 -12.53 -4.30 -4.23
CA LEU A 243 -11.89 -4.01 -5.52
C LEU A 243 -12.61 -4.68 -6.71
N LEU A 244 -13.14 -5.89 -6.54
CA LEU A 244 -13.94 -6.57 -7.54
C LEU A 244 -15.24 -5.82 -7.87
N ALA A 245 -15.82 -5.11 -6.90
CA ALA A 245 -17.00 -4.25 -7.07
C ALA A 245 -16.66 -2.84 -7.62
N SER A 246 -15.39 -2.54 -7.92
CA SER A 246 -14.95 -1.22 -8.41
C SER A 246 -15.57 -0.91 -9.79
N PRO A 247 -15.95 0.36 -10.07
CA PRO A 247 -16.36 0.79 -11.41
C PRO A 247 -15.19 0.78 -12.42
N HIS A 248 -13.94 0.69 -11.96
CA HIS A 248 -12.75 0.81 -12.77
C HIS A 248 -12.29 -0.55 -13.30
N GLU A 249 -12.22 -0.70 -14.63
CA GLU A 249 -11.84 -1.93 -15.31
C GLU A 249 -10.49 -2.48 -14.86
N GLU A 250 -9.45 -1.64 -14.81
CA GLU A 250 -8.11 -2.04 -14.39
C GLU A 250 -8.12 -2.63 -12.97
N ILE A 251 -8.88 -2.01 -12.06
CA ILE A 251 -8.98 -2.45 -10.66
C ILE A 251 -9.67 -3.80 -10.56
N ARG A 252 -10.78 -4.01 -11.29
CA ARG A 252 -11.46 -5.31 -11.29
C ARG A 252 -10.57 -6.42 -11.84
N ALA A 253 -9.84 -6.14 -12.94
CA ALA A 253 -8.92 -7.11 -13.54
C ALA A 253 -7.76 -7.47 -12.62
N LEU A 254 -7.21 -6.49 -11.89
CA LEU A 254 -6.18 -6.72 -10.87
C LEU A 254 -6.73 -7.53 -9.69
N ALA A 255 -7.90 -7.16 -9.16
CA ALA A 255 -8.55 -7.85 -8.06
C ALA A 255 -8.86 -9.32 -8.40
N GLN A 256 -9.25 -9.59 -9.64
CA GLN A 256 -9.49 -10.96 -10.11
C GLN A 256 -8.21 -11.79 -10.10
N ARG A 257 -7.09 -11.25 -10.61
CA ARG A 257 -5.79 -11.92 -10.56
C ARG A 257 -5.28 -12.10 -9.13
N MET A 258 -5.46 -11.08 -8.27
CA MET A 258 -5.12 -11.19 -6.84
C MET A 258 -5.89 -12.32 -6.17
N ARG A 259 -7.20 -12.40 -6.40
CA ARG A 259 -8.05 -13.49 -5.88
C ARG A 259 -7.53 -14.84 -6.32
N ASP A 260 -7.31 -15.01 -7.62
CA ASP A 260 -6.92 -16.27 -8.21
C ASP A 260 -5.56 -16.75 -7.67
N GLU A 261 -4.58 -15.84 -7.48
CA GLU A 261 -3.28 -16.17 -6.90
C GLU A 261 -3.35 -16.43 -5.38
N ALA A 262 -4.13 -15.65 -4.65
CA ALA A 262 -4.30 -15.85 -3.21
C ALA A 262 -5.02 -17.18 -2.89
N GLN A 263 -5.98 -17.59 -3.71
CA GLN A 263 -6.65 -18.88 -3.58
C GLN A 263 -5.72 -20.08 -3.83
N ARG A 264 -4.62 -19.91 -4.55
CA ARG A 264 -3.59 -20.96 -4.69
C ARG A 264 -2.83 -21.21 -3.38
N ILE A 265 -2.66 -20.16 -2.56
CA ILE A 265 -1.96 -20.23 -1.27
C ILE A 265 -2.94 -20.62 -0.16
N ASN A 266 -4.08 -19.95 -0.07
CA ASN A 266 -5.07 -20.08 1.00
C ASN A 266 -6.45 -20.49 0.48
N PRO A 267 -6.61 -21.66 -0.18
CA PRO A 267 -7.87 -22.07 -0.80
C PRO A 267 -9.02 -22.18 0.22
N GLY A 268 -8.73 -22.62 1.45
CA GLY A 268 -9.72 -22.76 2.51
C GLY A 268 -10.23 -21.43 3.07
N LEU A 269 -9.36 -20.42 3.18
CA LEU A 269 -9.72 -19.11 3.75
C LEU A 269 -10.36 -18.17 2.73
N LEU A 270 -9.94 -18.22 1.48
CA LEU A 270 -10.33 -17.27 0.43
C LEU A 270 -11.31 -17.87 -0.60
N LYS A 271 -11.91 -19.00 -0.26
CA LYS A 271 -12.84 -19.77 -1.12
C LYS A 271 -14.02 -18.94 -1.65
N HIS A 272 -14.55 -18.02 -0.83
CA HIS A 272 -15.77 -17.27 -1.13
C HIS A 272 -15.53 -15.80 -1.43
N VAL A 273 -14.31 -15.38 -1.81
CA VAL A 273 -14.05 -14.02 -2.23
C VAL A 273 -14.80 -13.73 -3.54
N GLN A 274 -15.87 -12.95 -3.43
CA GLN A 274 -16.73 -12.54 -4.54
C GLN A 274 -16.91 -11.02 -4.53
N PRO A 275 -17.30 -10.40 -5.65
CA PRO A 275 -17.72 -9.01 -5.67
C PRO A 275 -18.79 -8.77 -4.59
N ASN A 276 -18.70 -7.66 -3.88
CA ASN A 276 -19.70 -7.31 -2.90
C ASN A 276 -20.96 -6.75 -3.57
N PRO A 277 -22.09 -7.48 -3.63
CA PRO A 277 -23.29 -7.04 -4.35
C PRO A 277 -23.92 -5.76 -3.76
N TYR A 278 -23.67 -5.47 -2.48
CA TYR A 278 -24.10 -4.22 -1.87
C TYR A 278 -23.33 -3.04 -2.46
N LEU A 279 -21.99 -3.14 -2.54
CA LEU A 279 -21.14 -2.08 -3.12
C LEU A 279 -21.47 -1.85 -4.60
N GLU A 280 -21.70 -2.91 -5.38
CA GLU A 280 -22.09 -2.77 -6.78
C GLU A 280 -23.43 -2.04 -6.94
N ARG A 281 -24.44 -2.42 -6.14
CA ARG A 281 -25.79 -1.84 -6.22
C ARG A 281 -25.88 -0.41 -5.71
N THR A 282 -25.06 -0.01 -4.76
CA THR A 282 -25.12 1.34 -4.19
C THR A 282 -24.52 2.41 -5.07
N GLN A 283 -23.68 2.08 -6.05
CA GLN A 283 -23.03 3.05 -6.92
C GLN A 283 -24.02 3.84 -7.77
N GLY A 284 -25.01 3.17 -8.39
CA GLY A 284 -26.06 3.84 -9.18
C GLY A 284 -26.90 4.83 -8.36
N PRO A 285 -27.55 4.38 -7.28
CA PRO A 285 -28.33 5.25 -6.39
C PRO A 285 -27.53 6.43 -5.80
N LEU A 286 -26.24 6.22 -5.48
CA LEU A 286 -25.38 7.31 -4.98
C LEU A 286 -25.06 8.33 -6.08
N ALA A 287 -24.84 7.88 -7.30
CA ALA A 287 -24.64 8.77 -8.45
C ALA A 287 -25.90 9.57 -8.77
N GLU A 288 -27.09 8.94 -8.72
CA GLU A 288 -28.38 9.62 -8.89
C GLU A 288 -28.63 10.63 -7.77
N LEU A 289 -28.33 10.27 -6.52
CA LEU A 289 -28.43 11.19 -5.38
C LEU A 289 -27.52 12.41 -5.59
N ALA A 290 -26.27 12.19 -5.97
CA ALA A 290 -25.33 13.28 -6.25
C ALA A 290 -25.83 14.19 -7.38
N ALA A 291 -26.38 13.63 -8.47
CA ALA A 291 -26.97 14.41 -9.56
C ALA A 291 -28.20 15.21 -9.11
N ASN A 292 -29.07 14.62 -8.28
CA ASN A 292 -30.29 15.26 -7.77
C ASN A 292 -30.00 16.40 -6.78
N LEU A 293 -28.91 16.30 -6.00
CA LEU A 293 -28.50 17.34 -5.07
C LEU A 293 -27.89 18.57 -5.79
N ARG A 294 -27.74 18.52 -7.12
CA ARG A 294 -27.23 19.64 -7.95
C ARG A 294 -25.99 20.29 -7.35
N TRP A 295 -25.01 19.46 -6.99
CA TRP A 295 -23.73 19.95 -6.49
C TRP A 295 -23.08 20.81 -7.58
N GLU A 296 -23.12 22.14 -7.42
CA GLU A 296 -22.31 23.03 -8.23
C GLU A 296 -20.89 22.95 -7.71
N ARG A 297 -19.95 22.55 -8.57
CA ARG A 297 -18.55 22.75 -8.25
C ARG A 297 -18.32 24.25 -8.06
N PRO A 298 -17.71 24.69 -6.94
CA PRO A 298 -17.25 26.07 -6.83
C PRO A 298 -16.43 26.40 -8.07
N ALA A 299 -16.71 27.51 -8.69
CA ALA A 299 -16.22 27.86 -10.04
C ALA A 299 -14.70 27.90 -10.16
N GLU A 300 -13.95 28.04 -9.09
CA GLU A 300 -12.49 27.93 -9.05
C GLU A 300 -12.03 27.77 -7.59
N ALA A 301 -11.41 26.63 -7.26
CA ALA A 301 -10.52 26.58 -6.09
C ALA A 301 -9.22 27.29 -6.51
N LYS A 302 -9.05 28.54 -6.13
CA LYS A 302 -7.91 29.38 -6.57
C LYS A 302 -6.56 29.00 -5.97
N GLU A 303 -6.54 28.26 -4.86
CA GLU A 303 -5.31 27.83 -4.17
C GLU A 303 -5.53 26.49 -3.44
N PRO A 304 -4.46 25.76 -3.09
CA PRO A 304 -4.56 24.61 -2.21
C PRO A 304 -5.24 25.03 -0.91
N VAL A 305 -6.43 24.54 -0.67
CA VAL A 305 -7.20 24.87 0.51
C VAL A 305 -7.07 23.74 1.51
N VAL A 306 -6.71 24.08 2.75
CA VAL A 306 -6.79 23.20 3.91
C VAL A 306 -7.82 23.81 4.84
N GLU A 307 -8.99 23.21 4.91
CA GLU A 307 -10.08 23.65 5.77
C GLU A 307 -10.41 22.59 6.81
N LEU A 308 -10.56 23.01 8.06
CA LEU A 308 -11.08 22.17 9.11
C LEU A 308 -12.59 22.05 8.93
N SER A 309 -13.06 20.93 8.37
CA SER A 309 -14.49 20.73 8.09
C SER A 309 -15.27 20.45 9.35
N TRP A 310 -14.69 19.65 10.25
CA TRP A 310 -15.30 19.33 11.54
C TRP A 310 -14.26 18.75 12.50
N ILE A 311 -14.54 18.90 13.78
CA ILE A 311 -13.75 18.35 14.88
C ILE A 311 -14.67 17.64 15.87
N SER A 312 -14.43 16.37 16.13
CA SER A 312 -15.17 15.58 17.09
C SER A 312 -14.60 15.65 18.51
N PRO A 313 -13.26 15.66 18.74
CA PRO A 313 -12.76 15.85 20.08
C PRO A 313 -12.94 17.32 20.51
N ASP A 314 -13.78 17.52 21.51
CA ASP A 314 -13.76 18.74 22.30
C ASP A 314 -12.84 18.57 23.51
N ILE A 315 -12.64 19.63 24.28
CA ILE A 315 -11.78 19.60 25.45
C ILE A 315 -12.29 18.61 26.52
N GLU A 316 -13.61 18.41 26.61
CA GLU A 316 -14.20 17.45 27.55
C GLU A 316 -13.84 16.01 27.16
N LEU A 317 -13.83 15.68 25.86
CA LEU A 317 -13.47 14.36 25.35
C LEU A 317 -11.97 14.07 25.55
N LEU A 318 -11.12 15.06 25.32
CA LEU A 318 -9.68 14.93 25.58
C LEU A 318 -9.37 14.78 27.09
N ALA A 319 -10.06 15.53 27.94
CA ALA A 319 -9.95 15.37 29.38
C ALA A 319 -10.47 14.00 29.84
N LEU A 320 -11.56 13.49 29.24
CA LEU A 320 -12.08 12.16 29.50
C LEU A 320 -11.04 11.08 29.14
N SER A 321 -10.38 11.21 27.99
CA SER A 321 -9.32 10.27 27.56
C SER A 321 -8.19 10.21 28.58
N SER A 322 -7.69 11.36 29.03
CA SER A 322 -6.65 11.45 30.06
C SER A 322 -7.10 10.86 31.39
N ALA A 323 -8.36 11.14 31.80
CA ALA A 323 -8.92 10.59 33.04
C ALA A 323 -9.10 9.07 32.94
N LEU A 324 -9.44 8.53 31.80
CA LEU A 324 -9.49 7.07 31.56
C LEU A 324 -8.11 6.43 31.73
N CYS A 325 -7.05 7.01 31.14
CA CYS A 325 -5.68 6.54 31.37
C CYS A 325 -5.32 6.51 32.86
N ALA A 326 -5.66 7.58 33.59
CA ALA A 326 -5.36 7.68 35.02
C ALA A 326 -6.15 6.69 35.90
N THR A 327 -7.37 6.32 35.48
CA THR A 327 -8.28 5.50 36.25
C THR A 327 -8.41 4.05 35.76
N GLU A 328 -7.65 3.65 34.76
CA GLU A 328 -7.67 2.29 34.18
C GLU A 328 -7.60 1.21 35.26
N ARG A 329 -6.69 1.34 36.21
CA ARG A 329 -6.50 0.39 37.31
C ARG A 329 -7.61 0.39 38.37
N LEU A 330 -8.46 1.41 38.33
CA LEU A 330 -9.55 1.54 39.33
C LEU A 330 -10.85 0.89 38.83
N GLY A 331 -10.91 0.47 37.54
CA GLY A 331 -12.08 -0.16 36.96
C GLY A 331 -13.35 0.71 37.00
N LEU A 332 -13.21 2.04 36.95
CA LEU A 332 -14.36 2.94 37.01
C LEU A 332 -15.11 2.96 35.67
N PRO A 333 -16.45 2.92 35.68
CA PRO A 333 -17.23 3.09 34.47
C PRO A 333 -17.00 4.48 33.85
N THR A 334 -16.87 4.53 32.51
CA THR A 334 -16.70 5.78 31.76
C THR A 334 -17.77 6.82 32.08
N ALA A 335 -19.02 6.39 32.30
CA ALA A 335 -20.13 7.26 32.69
C ALA A 335 -19.85 7.99 34.00
N ALA A 336 -19.29 7.29 35.00
CA ALA A 336 -18.95 7.89 36.31
C ALA A 336 -17.83 8.92 36.19
N ILE A 337 -16.81 8.64 35.33
CA ILE A 337 -15.72 9.58 35.05
C ILE A 337 -16.26 10.83 34.36
N ARG A 338 -17.10 10.64 33.32
CA ARG A 338 -17.73 11.75 32.57
C ARG A 338 -18.58 12.64 33.48
N GLU A 339 -19.33 12.05 34.40
CA GLU A 339 -20.12 12.81 35.37
C GLU A 339 -19.27 13.69 36.26
N ARG A 340 -18.09 13.20 36.67
CA ARG A 340 -17.12 13.99 37.49
C ARG A 340 -16.46 15.12 36.71
N LEU A 341 -16.33 14.99 35.38
CA LEU A 341 -15.77 16.03 34.53
C LEU A 341 -16.79 17.14 34.24
N ARG A 342 -18.10 16.85 34.36
CA ARG A 342 -19.15 17.86 34.17
C ARG A 342 -19.00 19.01 35.16
N GLY A 343 -19.11 20.21 34.66
CA GLY A 343 -18.97 21.44 35.44
C GLY A 343 -17.54 21.86 35.73
N ILE A 344 -16.55 21.11 35.25
CA ILE A 344 -15.14 21.55 35.29
C ILE A 344 -14.93 22.60 34.21
N GLY A 345 -14.34 23.74 34.57
CA GLY A 345 -14.08 24.82 33.63
C GLY A 345 -13.05 24.45 32.56
N PRO A 346 -13.10 25.11 31.37
CA PRO A 346 -12.25 24.75 30.22
C PRO A 346 -10.74 24.71 30.50
N SER A 347 -10.23 25.61 31.36
CA SER A 347 -8.81 25.62 31.73
C SER A 347 -8.40 24.35 32.47
N ASN A 348 -9.20 23.94 33.47
CA ASN A 348 -8.92 22.72 34.26
C ASN A 348 -9.10 21.46 33.41
N LEU A 349 -10.06 21.44 32.47
CA LEU A 349 -10.19 20.35 31.49
C LEU A 349 -8.96 20.27 30.59
N ALA A 350 -8.40 21.41 30.16
CA ALA A 350 -7.16 21.43 29.39
C ALA A 350 -5.96 20.87 30.15
N ASP A 351 -5.87 21.15 31.45
CA ASP A 351 -4.81 20.60 32.30
C ASP A 351 -4.96 19.09 32.48
N ILE A 352 -6.18 18.60 32.71
CA ILE A 352 -6.49 17.16 32.72
C ILE A 352 -6.12 16.52 31.40
N ALA A 353 -6.48 17.12 30.27
CA ALA A 353 -6.20 16.60 28.94
C ALA A 353 -4.69 16.47 28.69
N ARG A 354 -3.87 17.40 29.18
CA ARG A 354 -2.41 17.37 29.02
C ARG A 354 -1.73 16.32 29.90
N ALA A 355 -2.31 15.99 31.06
CA ALA A 355 -1.65 15.18 32.08
C ALA A 355 -1.16 13.81 31.56
N ALA A 356 -1.93 13.13 30.73
CA ALA A 356 -1.54 11.83 30.15
C ALA A 356 -0.48 11.95 29.05
N LEU A 357 -0.25 13.17 28.54
CA LEU A 357 0.69 13.44 27.43
C LEU A 357 1.99 14.11 27.95
N GLU A 358 2.04 14.42 29.24
CA GLU A 358 3.21 15.01 29.86
C GLU A 358 4.41 14.07 29.77
N GLY A 359 5.54 14.59 29.29
CA GLY A 359 6.77 13.79 29.08
C GLY A 359 6.80 12.94 27.81
N ARG A 360 5.73 12.93 27.00
CA ARG A 360 5.72 12.21 25.73
C ARG A 360 6.78 12.76 24.77
N GLY A 361 7.65 11.89 24.29
CA GLY A 361 8.65 12.20 23.27
C GLY A 361 8.12 12.11 21.83
N PRO A 362 8.91 12.52 20.84
CA PRO A 362 8.46 12.56 19.44
C PRO A 362 8.19 11.18 18.80
N HIS A 363 8.68 10.12 19.41
CA HIS A 363 8.52 8.74 18.92
C HIS A 363 7.62 7.87 19.79
N ASP A 364 7.04 8.45 20.85
CA ASP A 364 6.13 7.71 21.73
C ASP A 364 4.73 7.71 21.12
N GLU A 365 4.06 6.56 21.15
CA GLU A 365 2.68 6.43 20.70
C GLU A 365 1.72 7.16 21.63
N TRP A 366 0.57 7.55 21.11
CA TRP A 366 -0.53 8.09 21.89
C TRP A 366 -1.17 6.97 22.72
N PRO A 367 -1.57 7.25 23.96
CA PRO A 367 -2.41 6.30 24.70
C PRO A 367 -3.68 5.98 23.89
N ARG A 368 -4.10 4.71 23.91
CA ARG A 368 -5.24 4.21 23.14
C ARG A 368 -6.54 4.97 23.42
N GLU A 369 -6.70 5.45 24.63
CA GLU A 369 -7.85 6.20 25.10
C GLU A 369 -8.06 7.52 24.34
N PHE A 370 -7.01 8.03 23.67
CA PHE A 370 -7.09 9.20 22.81
C PHE A 370 -7.63 8.89 21.39
N ALA A 371 -7.81 7.62 21.03
CA ALA A 371 -8.40 7.22 19.76
C ALA A 371 -9.95 7.32 19.77
N VAL A 372 -10.51 8.31 20.44
CA VAL A 372 -11.96 8.50 20.64
C VAL A 372 -12.55 9.62 19.79
N GLY A 373 -11.70 10.43 19.13
CA GLY A 373 -12.14 11.56 18.35
C GLY A 373 -11.77 11.43 16.88
N GLN A 374 -12.42 12.22 16.05
CA GLN A 374 -12.13 12.36 14.63
C GLN A 374 -12.03 13.83 14.27
N ILE A 375 -11.09 14.15 13.38
CA ILE A 375 -10.91 15.49 12.82
C ILE A 375 -11.08 15.35 11.31
N GLY A 376 -12.01 16.11 10.75
CA GLY A 376 -12.25 16.16 9.31
C GLY A 376 -11.60 17.38 8.68
N PHE A 377 -10.84 17.16 7.62
CA PHE A 377 -10.26 18.22 6.81
C PHE A 377 -10.74 18.11 5.37
N ASP A 378 -11.10 19.23 4.78
CA ASP A 378 -11.25 19.38 3.35
C ASP A 378 -9.94 19.86 2.76
N LEU A 379 -9.41 19.07 1.80
CA LEU A 379 -8.10 19.32 1.22
C LEU A 379 -8.23 19.41 -0.31
N VAL A 380 -7.79 20.52 -0.88
CA VAL A 380 -7.57 20.64 -2.33
C VAL A 380 -6.07 20.52 -2.59
N LEU A 381 -5.67 19.40 -3.14
CA LEU A 381 -4.26 19.03 -3.35
C LEU A 381 -4.04 18.58 -4.79
N ASP A 382 -2.82 18.77 -5.29
CA ASP A 382 -2.37 18.08 -6.48
C ASP A 382 -2.19 16.57 -6.20
N PHE A 383 -2.13 15.77 -7.28
CA PHE A 383 -2.01 14.32 -7.17
C PHE A 383 -0.70 13.86 -6.49
N GLY A 384 0.39 14.61 -6.65
CA GLY A 384 1.67 14.31 -6.03
C GLY A 384 1.62 14.46 -4.50
N ALA A 385 1.07 15.57 -4.01
CA ALA A 385 0.88 15.81 -2.58
C ALA A 385 -0.09 14.80 -1.96
N TRP A 386 -1.20 14.48 -2.65
CA TRP A 386 -2.16 13.47 -2.19
C TRP A 386 -1.52 12.09 -2.04
N ARG A 387 -0.65 11.66 -2.96
CA ARG A 387 0.08 10.38 -2.84
C ARG A 387 0.92 10.27 -1.57
N ASP A 388 1.53 11.37 -1.15
CA ASP A 388 2.32 11.38 0.09
C ASP A 388 1.41 11.36 1.32
N LEU A 389 0.35 12.16 1.32
CA LEU A 389 -0.61 12.22 2.42
C LEU A 389 -1.33 10.88 2.65
N GLN A 390 -1.72 10.18 1.59
CA GLN A 390 -2.41 8.88 1.68
C GLN A 390 -1.58 7.81 2.40
N ARG A 391 -0.25 7.94 2.42
CA ARG A 391 0.64 6.97 3.08
C ARG A 391 0.70 7.12 4.60
N HIS A 392 0.20 8.21 5.15
CA HIS A 392 0.06 8.36 6.58
C HIS A 392 -1.06 7.46 7.08
N ARG A 393 -0.69 6.49 7.91
CA ARG A 393 -1.58 5.48 8.48
C ARG A 393 -1.59 5.62 9.99
N VAL A 394 -2.69 5.21 10.57
CA VAL A 394 -2.89 5.22 12.02
C VAL A 394 -2.14 4.06 12.65
#